data_ef76830501dcc26d2a8d6f58db2e1c14
#
_entry.id   ef76830501dcc26d2a8d6f58db2e1c14
#
_cell.length_a   1.000
_cell.length_b   1.000
_cell.length_c   1.000
_cell.angle_alpha   90.00
_cell.angle_beta   90.00
_cell.angle_gamma   90.00
#
_symmetry.space_group_name_H-M   'P 1'
#
loop_
_entity.id
_entity.type
_entity.pdbx_description
1 polymer ?
#
loop_
_entity_poly.entity_id
_entity_poly.type
_entity_poly.pdbx_seq_one_letter_code
_entity_poly.pdbx_strand_id
1 'polypeptide(L)'
;MVSFDTNQNGLPDDEWYELAGSEYYKPETIKNYRITYDRPDPNKIPEPDMGQQWSDATYVPWKDNQGNTGYIAKNIYHTQSYYPMWIEENSLTFSGTRLKDNATDESDTGKYYVLYSYPWGYVDNHPNDYKDLNSFDIEWAVDAEGNKVELPGVDFIKVYTAVNQYCGWIGETSTEIIRAQDLHIAPPSIIVPDPVSEQMKLQYDQAILKIKGL
;
A
#
# COMPACT_ATOMS: atom_id res chain seq x y z
N MET A 1 0.96 7.89 -1.71
CA MET A 1 0.46 9.28 -1.81
C MET A 1 0.84 10.02 -0.54
N VAL A 2 0.96 11.32 -0.62
CA VAL A 2 1.26 12.21 0.50
C VAL A 2 0.24 13.34 0.53
N SER A 3 0.02 13.92 1.72
CA SER A 3 -0.81 15.12 1.90
C SER A 3 -0.15 16.06 2.88
N PHE A 4 -0.34 17.36 2.64
CA PHE A 4 0.06 18.43 3.55
C PHE A 4 -1.19 19.02 4.19
N ASP A 5 -1.18 19.15 5.52
CA ASP A 5 -2.30 19.70 6.31
C ASP A 5 -2.35 21.24 6.15
N THR A 6 -2.98 21.66 5.06
CA THR A 6 -3.04 23.08 4.68
C THR A 6 -3.87 23.90 5.67
N ASN A 7 -4.92 23.30 6.23
CA ASN A 7 -5.85 23.98 7.15
C ASN A 7 -5.46 23.80 8.63
N GLN A 8 -4.42 23.01 8.92
CA GLN A 8 -3.85 22.75 10.25
C GLN A 8 -4.87 22.18 11.26
N ASN A 9 -5.78 21.32 10.76
CA ASN A 9 -6.80 20.70 11.62
C ASN A 9 -6.37 19.30 12.16
N GLY A 10 -5.24 18.77 11.71
CA GLY A 10 -4.70 17.47 12.10
C GLY A 10 -5.45 16.29 11.47
N LEU A 11 -6.25 16.51 10.41
CA LEU A 11 -7.02 15.48 9.72
C LEU A 11 -6.52 15.29 8.27
N PRO A 12 -6.57 14.08 7.71
CA PRO A 12 -6.13 13.79 6.34
C PRO A 12 -7.24 14.11 5.31
N ASP A 13 -7.84 15.31 5.40
CA ASP A 13 -8.96 15.77 4.58
C ASP A 13 -8.57 16.79 3.50
N ASP A 14 -7.27 17.14 3.43
CA ASP A 14 -6.68 17.95 2.38
C ASP A 14 -6.35 17.14 1.11
N GLU A 15 -5.83 17.81 0.10
CA GLU A 15 -5.49 17.20 -1.19
C GLU A 15 -4.38 16.14 -1.05
N TRP A 16 -4.55 15.03 -1.78
CA TRP A 16 -3.60 13.94 -1.85
C TRP A 16 -2.83 13.93 -3.15
N TYR A 17 -1.51 13.99 -3.07
CA TYR A 17 -0.58 13.97 -4.19
C TYR A 17 0.06 12.59 -4.32
N GLU A 18 0.15 12.08 -5.55
CA GLU A 18 0.86 10.84 -5.83
C GLU A 18 2.37 11.12 -5.92
N LEU A 19 3.20 10.23 -5.38
CA LEU A 19 4.63 10.26 -5.65
C LEU A 19 4.90 9.45 -6.90
N ALA A 20 5.29 10.12 -7.98
CA ALA A 20 5.50 9.52 -9.30
C ALA A 20 6.76 8.65 -9.31
N GLY A 21 6.59 7.34 -9.13
CA GLY A 21 7.67 6.35 -9.25
C GLY A 21 8.01 6.01 -10.71
N SER A 22 8.89 5.02 -10.89
CA SER A 22 9.46 4.62 -12.18
C SER A 22 8.44 4.23 -13.24
N GLU A 23 7.27 3.75 -12.81
CA GLU A 23 6.19 3.29 -13.72
C GLU A 23 5.18 4.39 -14.03
N TYR A 24 5.21 5.51 -13.30
CA TYR A 24 4.14 6.51 -13.35
C TYR A 24 3.83 7.05 -14.75
N TYR A 25 4.84 7.28 -15.58
CA TYR A 25 4.69 7.83 -16.92
C TYR A 25 4.71 6.76 -18.04
N LYS A 26 4.72 5.48 -17.68
CA LYS A 26 4.68 4.40 -18.66
C LYS A 26 3.27 4.25 -19.26
N PRO A 27 3.17 3.88 -20.55
CA PRO A 27 1.89 3.79 -21.26
C PRO A 27 0.97 2.69 -20.68
N GLU A 28 1.53 1.69 -19.99
CA GLU A 28 0.77 0.60 -19.37
C GLU A 28 0.14 1.01 -18.03
N THR A 29 0.54 2.15 -17.48
CA THR A 29 0.01 2.67 -16.20
C THR A 29 -1.32 3.37 -16.43
N ILE A 30 -2.35 2.96 -15.69
CA ILE A 30 -3.71 3.47 -15.81
C ILE A 30 -3.96 4.50 -14.71
N LYS A 31 -4.09 5.77 -15.10
CA LYS A 31 -4.46 6.85 -14.18
C LYS A 31 -5.95 6.86 -13.88
N ASN A 32 -6.33 7.37 -12.73
CA ASN A 32 -7.73 7.45 -12.30
C ASN A 32 -8.45 6.09 -12.41
N TYR A 33 -7.71 5.00 -12.17
CA TYR A 33 -8.26 3.66 -12.11
C TYR A 33 -9.21 3.54 -10.93
N ARG A 34 -10.35 2.92 -11.15
CA ARG A 34 -11.32 2.60 -10.10
C ARG A 34 -11.74 1.15 -10.22
N ILE A 35 -11.69 0.46 -9.08
CA ILE A 35 -12.16 -0.92 -8.97
C ILE A 35 -13.19 -1.00 -7.83
N THR A 36 -14.29 -1.68 -8.08
CA THR A 36 -15.36 -1.91 -7.10
C THR A 36 -15.46 -3.40 -6.84
N TYR A 37 -15.35 -3.77 -5.57
CA TYR A 37 -15.57 -5.13 -5.07
C TYR A 37 -16.96 -5.20 -4.46
N ASP A 38 -17.74 -6.18 -4.87
CA ASP A 38 -19.07 -6.41 -4.32
C ASP A 38 -18.99 -7.46 -3.19
N ARG A 39 -19.83 -7.30 -2.16
CA ARG A 39 -19.91 -8.24 -1.04
C ARG A 39 -20.33 -9.63 -1.57
N PRO A 40 -19.61 -10.71 -1.19
CA PRO A 40 -20.02 -12.06 -1.56
C PRO A 40 -21.42 -12.39 -1.04
N ASP A 41 -22.24 -13.04 -1.87
CA ASP A 41 -23.54 -13.58 -1.44
C ASP A 41 -23.31 -14.76 -0.49
N PRO A 42 -23.74 -14.69 0.78
CA PRO A 42 -23.55 -15.77 1.75
C PRO A 42 -24.37 -17.04 1.40
N ASN A 43 -25.35 -16.92 0.50
CA ASN A 43 -26.20 -18.06 0.05
C ASN A 43 -25.72 -18.64 -1.28
N LYS A 44 -24.68 -18.07 -1.89
CA LYS A 44 -24.10 -18.60 -3.14
C LYS A 44 -23.52 -19.99 -2.91
N ILE A 45 -23.79 -20.90 -3.86
CA ILE A 45 -23.11 -22.19 -3.88
C ILE A 45 -21.68 -21.98 -4.34
N PRO A 46 -20.65 -22.36 -3.55
CA PRO A 46 -19.26 -22.21 -3.96
C PRO A 46 -18.92 -22.98 -5.24
N GLU A 47 -17.99 -22.44 -6.01
CA GLU A 47 -17.47 -23.03 -7.25
C GLU A 47 -16.01 -23.43 -7.03
N PRO A 48 -15.71 -24.62 -6.47
CA PRO A 48 -14.35 -25.01 -6.15
C PRO A 48 -13.54 -25.38 -7.40
N ASP A 49 -12.26 -25.06 -7.39
CA ASP A 49 -11.28 -25.54 -8.36
C ASP A 49 -10.06 -26.08 -7.61
N MET A 50 -10.03 -27.39 -7.41
CA MET A 50 -8.97 -28.06 -6.67
C MET A 50 -7.62 -28.06 -7.40
N GLY A 51 -7.62 -27.90 -8.72
CA GLY A 51 -6.39 -27.75 -9.51
C GLY A 51 -5.66 -26.44 -9.22
N GLN A 52 -6.43 -25.40 -8.86
CA GLN A 52 -5.96 -24.08 -8.48
C GLN A 52 -5.93 -23.85 -6.96
N GLN A 53 -6.28 -24.86 -6.16
CA GLN A 53 -6.37 -24.75 -4.70
C GLN A 53 -7.46 -23.74 -4.23
N TRP A 54 -8.56 -23.61 -4.97
CA TRP A 54 -9.65 -22.69 -4.63
C TRP A 54 -10.85 -23.44 -4.07
N SER A 55 -11.36 -22.94 -2.94
CA SER A 55 -12.65 -23.39 -2.37
C SER A 55 -13.84 -22.70 -3.04
N ASP A 56 -13.66 -21.53 -3.64
CA ASP A 56 -14.65 -20.84 -4.47
C ASP A 56 -13.92 -19.93 -5.48
N ALA A 57 -13.97 -20.27 -6.75
CA ALA A 57 -13.34 -19.54 -7.85
C ALA A 57 -14.00 -18.18 -8.14
N THR A 58 -15.24 -17.98 -7.71
CA THR A 58 -16.04 -16.78 -8.00
C THR A 58 -16.49 -16.08 -6.72
N TYR A 59 -15.59 -15.98 -5.72
CA TYR A 59 -15.95 -15.59 -4.35
C TYR A 59 -16.27 -14.10 -4.20
N VAL A 60 -15.33 -13.18 -4.51
CA VAL A 60 -15.59 -11.74 -4.43
C VAL A 60 -15.69 -11.16 -5.83
N PRO A 61 -16.90 -10.80 -6.30
CA PRO A 61 -17.05 -10.16 -7.61
C PRO A 61 -16.40 -8.77 -7.61
N TRP A 62 -15.79 -8.40 -8.73
CA TRP A 62 -15.29 -7.05 -8.93
C TRP A 62 -15.55 -6.56 -10.35
N LYS A 63 -15.57 -5.24 -10.51
CA LYS A 63 -15.63 -4.53 -11.80
C LYS A 63 -14.78 -3.28 -11.74
N ASP A 64 -14.22 -2.88 -12.88
CA ASP A 64 -13.40 -1.66 -12.97
C ASP A 64 -13.98 -0.64 -13.96
N ASN A 65 -13.38 0.56 -13.95
CA ASN A 65 -13.77 1.63 -14.88
C ASN A 65 -13.16 1.48 -16.28
N GLN A 66 -12.44 0.39 -16.55
CA GLN A 66 -11.98 0.02 -17.89
C GLN A 66 -12.94 -0.95 -18.59
N GLY A 67 -14.03 -1.33 -17.91
CA GLY A 67 -15.03 -2.27 -18.42
C GLY A 67 -14.70 -3.73 -18.15
N ASN A 68 -13.68 -4.02 -17.34
CA ASN A 68 -13.34 -5.38 -16.95
C ASN A 68 -14.17 -5.81 -15.73
N THR A 69 -14.44 -7.11 -15.64
CA THR A 69 -15.05 -7.77 -14.49
C THR A 69 -14.29 -9.05 -14.17
N GLY A 70 -14.38 -9.51 -12.93
CA GLY A 70 -13.76 -10.75 -12.50
C GLY A 70 -14.12 -11.11 -11.07
N TYR A 71 -13.33 -11.99 -10.49
CA TYR A 71 -13.52 -12.47 -9.13
C TYR A 71 -12.19 -12.58 -8.42
N ILE A 72 -12.20 -12.33 -7.10
CA ILE A 72 -11.14 -12.81 -6.22
C ILE A 72 -11.55 -14.21 -5.77
N ALA A 73 -10.76 -15.21 -6.13
CA ALA A 73 -11.00 -16.59 -5.75
C ALA A 73 -10.68 -16.81 -4.26
N LYS A 74 -11.45 -17.64 -3.59
CA LYS A 74 -11.17 -18.01 -2.19
C LYS A 74 -10.25 -19.22 -2.14
N ASN A 75 -9.11 -19.05 -1.51
CA ASN A 75 -8.13 -20.12 -1.32
C ASN A 75 -8.63 -21.15 -0.29
N ILE A 76 -8.29 -22.43 -0.45
CA ILE A 76 -8.66 -23.49 0.50
C ILE A 76 -7.97 -23.36 1.87
N TYR A 77 -6.85 -22.63 1.94
CA TYR A 77 -6.07 -22.44 3.16
C TYR A 77 -6.54 -21.24 3.99
N HIS A 78 -7.23 -20.28 3.38
CA HIS A 78 -7.72 -19.06 4.02
C HIS A 78 -9.25 -19.09 4.06
N THR A 79 -9.79 -19.52 5.20
CA THR A 79 -11.24 -19.77 5.36
C THR A 79 -12.02 -18.52 5.78
N GLN A 80 -11.34 -17.45 6.26
CA GLN A 80 -11.96 -16.19 6.65
C GLN A 80 -12.64 -15.48 5.47
N SER A 81 -13.48 -14.49 5.78
CA SER A 81 -14.01 -13.60 4.74
C SER A 81 -12.91 -12.70 4.18
N TYR A 82 -12.86 -12.55 2.84
CA TYR A 82 -11.97 -11.58 2.18
C TYR A 82 -12.64 -10.20 2.07
N TYR A 83 -13.98 -10.15 2.21
CA TYR A 83 -14.67 -8.88 2.33
C TYR A 83 -14.73 -8.45 3.80
N PRO A 84 -14.40 -7.18 4.14
CA PRO A 84 -14.36 -6.71 5.52
C PRO A 84 -15.74 -6.84 6.20
N MET A 85 -15.81 -7.61 7.28
CA MET A 85 -17.09 -7.92 7.94
C MET A 85 -17.64 -6.74 8.77
N TRP A 86 -16.78 -5.75 9.10
CA TRP A 86 -17.16 -4.55 9.86
C TRP A 86 -17.72 -3.42 8.98
N ILE A 87 -17.70 -3.58 7.66
CA ILE A 87 -18.27 -2.62 6.69
C ILE A 87 -19.69 -3.03 6.41
N GLU A 88 -20.64 -2.11 6.47
CA GLU A 88 -22.07 -2.37 6.22
C GLU A 88 -22.42 -2.31 4.73
N GLU A 89 -21.66 -1.55 3.95
CA GLU A 89 -21.86 -1.37 2.51
C GLU A 89 -21.75 -2.70 1.75
N ASN A 90 -22.57 -2.85 0.73
CA ASN A 90 -22.56 -4.03 -0.15
C ASN A 90 -21.47 -3.97 -1.24
N SER A 91 -20.80 -2.84 -1.40
CA SER A 91 -19.69 -2.69 -2.33
C SER A 91 -18.66 -1.70 -1.80
N LEU A 92 -17.40 -1.94 -2.15
CA LEU A 92 -16.28 -1.06 -1.83
C LEU A 92 -15.58 -0.63 -3.10
N THR A 93 -15.42 0.68 -3.29
CA THR A 93 -14.70 1.24 -4.44
C THR A 93 -13.39 1.84 -3.99
N PHE A 94 -12.31 1.42 -4.65
CA PHE A 94 -10.98 1.98 -4.49
C PHE A 94 -10.59 2.76 -5.74
N SER A 95 -9.87 3.87 -5.56
CA SER A 95 -9.41 4.73 -6.65
C SER A 95 -7.92 5.04 -6.48
N GLY A 96 -7.19 5.12 -7.58
CA GLY A 96 -5.77 5.44 -7.59
C GLY A 96 -5.15 5.23 -8.97
N THR A 97 -3.84 5.09 -9.02
CA THR A 97 -3.11 4.69 -10.21
C THR A 97 -2.88 3.19 -10.18
N ARG A 98 -3.26 2.50 -11.25
CA ARG A 98 -2.96 1.08 -11.43
C ARG A 98 -1.69 0.92 -12.27
N LEU A 99 -0.73 0.18 -11.74
CA LEU A 99 0.49 -0.23 -12.43
C LEU A 99 0.25 -1.47 -13.28
N LYS A 100 1.16 -1.72 -14.22
CA LYS A 100 1.26 -3.02 -14.88
C LYS A 100 1.59 -4.09 -13.85
N ASP A 101 0.92 -5.24 -13.97
CA ASP A 101 1.19 -6.38 -13.11
C ASP A 101 2.67 -6.83 -13.23
N ASN A 102 3.29 -7.14 -12.09
CA ASN A 102 4.70 -7.54 -11.99
C ASN A 102 4.88 -9.00 -11.55
N ALA A 103 3.79 -9.74 -11.37
CA ALA A 103 3.81 -11.18 -11.15
C ALA A 103 3.84 -11.92 -12.50
N THR A 104 4.87 -12.72 -12.72
CA THR A 104 5.05 -13.50 -13.94
C THR A 104 5.06 -14.98 -13.60
N ASP A 105 4.27 -15.77 -14.31
CA ASP A 105 4.34 -17.24 -14.23
C ASP A 105 5.55 -17.74 -15.03
N GLU A 106 6.60 -18.16 -14.35
CA GLU A 106 7.83 -18.71 -14.95
C GLU A 106 7.69 -20.20 -15.30
N SER A 107 6.57 -20.82 -14.94
CA SER A 107 6.32 -22.25 -15.20
C SER A 107 5.42 -22.52 -16.41
N ASP A 108 4.78 -21.50 -16.98
CA ASP A 108 3.72 -21.59 -17.99
C ASP A 108 2.55 -22.53 -17.60
N THR A 109 2.44 -22.87 -16.31
CA THR A 109 1.44 -23.81 -15.77
C THR A 109 0.60 -23.23 -14.64
N GLY A 110 0.79 -21.95 -14.31
CA GLY A 110 0.12 -21.26 -13.18
C GLY A 110 0.62 -21.68 -11.79
N LYS A 111 1.82 -22.27 -11.69
CA LYS A 111 2.33 -22.88 -10.46
C LYS A 111 3.56 -22.22 -9.86
N TYR A 112 4.29 -21.44 -10.64
CA TYR A 112 5.50 -20.79 -10.17
C TYR A 112 5.54 -19.34 -10.63
N TYR A 113 5.20 -18.44 -9.72
CA TYR A 113 5.19 -17.01 -9.97
C TYR A 113 6.39 -16.33 -9.36
N VAL A 114 6.96 -15.38 -10.09
CA VAL A 114 8.00 -14.48 -9.64
C VAL A 114 7.46 -13.05 -9.69
N LEU A 115 7.59 -12.33 -8.57
CA LEU A 115 7.28 -10.90 -8.52
C LEU A 115 8.56 -10.13 -8.84
N TYR A 116 8.55 -9.42 -9.98
CA TYR A 116 9.66 -8.58 -10.39
C TYR A 116 9.51 -7.19 -9.79
N SER A 117 10.53 -6.72 -9.09
CA SER A 117 10.53 -5.37 -8.52
C SER A 117 10.47 -4.30 -9.61
N TYR A 118 9.68 -3.26 -9.40
CA TYR A 118 9.80 -2.04 -10.19
C TYR A 118 11.12 -1.32 -9.84
N PRO A 119 11.68 -0.50 -10.75
CA PRO A 119 13.01 0.07 -10.51
C PRO A 119 13.12 0.92 -9.23
N TRP A 120 12.13 1.78 -8.93
CA TRP A 120 12.11 2.65 -7.74
C TRP A 120 10.74 3.30 -7.52
N GLY A 121 10.51 3.82 -6.31
CA GLY A 121 9.37 4.67 -6.00
C GLY A 121 8.10 3.93 -5.56
N TYR A 122 8.22 2.66 -5.16
CA TYR A 122 7.09 1.85 -4.69
C TYR A 122 7.42 1.19 -3.35
N VAL A 123 6.44 1.18 -2.47
CA VAL A 123 6.53 0.57 -1.15
C VAL A 123 6.40 -0.93 -1.27
N ASP A 124 7.10 -1.67 -0.40
CA ASP A 124 7.12 -3.14 -0.38
C ASP A 124 7.53 -3.77 -1.73
N ASN A 125 8.44 -3.11 -2.40
CA ASN A 125 8.91 -3.47 -3.74
C ASN A 125 10.35 -4.02 -3.74
N HIS A 126 11.11 -3.68 -2.70
CA HIS A 126 12.48 -4.14 -2.48
C HIS A 126 12.66 -4.59 -1.02
N PRO A 127 13.61 -5.49 -0.73
CA PRO A 127 13.95 -5.88 0.65
C PRO A 127 14.28 -4.68 1.53
N ASN A 128 13.95 -4.76 2.83
CA ASN A 128 14.05 -3.64 3.78
C ASN A 128 15.46 -3.07 3.98
N ASP A 129 16.51 -3.80 3.64
CA ASP A 129 17.91 -3.39 3.72
C ASP A 129 18.35 -2.51 2.52
N TYR A 130 17.57 -2.48 1.45
CA TYR A 130 17.79 -1.60 0.29
C TYR A 130 17.25 -0.19 0.56
N LYS A 131 17.91 0.54 1.48
CA LYS A 131 17.42 1.82 2.00
C LYS A 131 17.15 2.86 0.92
N ASP A 132 18.04 2.98 -0.06
CA ASP A 132 17.91 3.97 -1.14
C ASP A 132 16.69 3.68 -2.03
N LEU A 133 16.38 2.41 -2.28
CA LEU A 133 15.23 1.98 -3.09
C LEU A 133 13.91 2.04 -2.32
N ASN A 134 13.98 2.04 -0.99
CA ASN A 134 12.85 2.20 -0.08
C ASN A 134 12.73 3.63 0.47
N SER A 135 13.46 4.59 -0.11
CA SER A 135 13.34 6.02 0.18
C SER A 135 12.52 6.72 -0.89
N PHE A 136 11.75 7.71 -0.47
CA PHE A 136 10.82 8.45 -1.31
C PHE A 136 11.09 9.94 -1.17
N ASP A 137 11.12 10.66 -2.29
CA ASP A 137 11.31 12.09 -2.32
C ASP A 137 9.97 12.79 -2.54
N ILE A 138 9.66 13.80 -1.72
CA ILE A 138 8.45 14.61 -1.88
C ILE A 138 8.47 15.43 -3.17
N GLU A 139 9.65 15.67 -3.77
CA GLU A 139 9.76 16.29 -5.10
C GLU A 139 9.16 15.45 -6.23
N TRP A 140 8.84 14.18 -5.99
CA TRP A 140 8.13 13.33 -6.95
C TRP A 140 6.62 13.58 -6.96
N ALA A 141 6.13 14.49 -6.10
CA ALA A 141 4.70 14.77 -5.98
C ALA A 141 4.11 15.32 -7.28
N VAL A 142 2.97 14.76 -7.66
CA VAL A 142 2.18 15.18 -8.82
C VAL A 142 0.71 15.35 -8.43
N ASP A 143 0.03 16.28 -9.11
CA ASP A 143 -1.42 16.48 -8.98
C ASP A 143 -2.22 15.41 -9.76
N ALA A 144 -3.54 15.52 -9.74
CA ALA A 144 -4.44 14.60 -10.43
C ALA A 144 -4.27 14.61 -11.96
N GLU A 145 -3.74 15.67 -12.53
CA GLU A 145 -3.43 15.84 -13.96
C GLU A 145 -2.02 15.33 -14.31
N GLY A 146 -1.20 14.99 -13.30
CA GLY A 146 0.17 14.51 -13.45
C GLY A 146 1.21 15.64 -13.58
N ASN A 147 0.85 16.86 -13.23
CA ASN A 147 1.81 17.97 -13.18
C ASN A 147 2.59 17.92 -11.87
N LYS A 148 3.88 18.27 -11.93
CA LYS A 148 4.73 18.35 -10.75
C LYS A 148 4.21 19.40 -9.76
N VAL A 149 4.18 19.05 -8.48
CA VAL A 149 3.78 19.94 -7.37
C VAL A 149 4.94 20.10 -6.40
N GLU A 150 5.16 21.31 -5.94
CA GLU A 150 6.10 21.62 -4.86
C GLU A 150 5.35 21.68 -3.54
N LEU A 151 5.59 20.71 -2.65
CA LEU A 151 4.99 20.64 -1.33
C LEU A 151 5.95 21.22 -0.28
N PRO A 152 5.46 22.02 0.68
CA PRO A 152 6.30 22.54 1.77
C PRO A 152 6.68 21.46 2.78
N GLY A 153 5.98 20.33 2.80
CA GLY A 153 6.19 19.20 3.70
C GLY A 153 5.15 18.12 3.50
N VAL A 154 5.18 17.12 4.36
CA VAL A 154 4.22 16.00 4.38
C VAL A 154 3.77 15.78 5.82
N ASP A 155 2.46 15.84 6.06
CA ASP A 155 1.85 15.53 7.34
C ASP A 155 1.23 14.13 7.35
N PHE A 156 0.70 13.68 6.19
CA PHE A 156 0.05 12.38 6.07
C PHE A 156 0.61 11.56 4.91
N ILE A 157 0.72 10.25 5.14
CA ILE A 157 1.14 9.26 4.14
C ILE A 157 0.01 8.25 3.96
N LYS A 158 -0.31 7.96 2.69
CA LYS A 158 -1.28 6.94 2.32
C LYS A 158 -0.63 5.92 1.40
N VAL A 159 -0.67 4.66 1.81
CA VAL A 159 -0.21 3.52 1.01
C VAL A 159 -1.40 2.70 0.56
N TYR A 160 -1.38 2.25 -0.68
CA TYR A 160 -2.39 1.36 -1.24
C TYR A 160 -1.75 0.41 -2.25
N THR A 161 -2.33 -0.77 -2.45
CA THR A 161 -1.90 -1.72 -3.46
C THR A 161 -2.26 -1.19 -4.85
N ALA A 162 -1.26 -0.97 -5.70
CA ALA A 162 -1.44 -0.37 -7.03
C ALA A 162 -1.52 -1.41 -8.16
N VAL A 163 -1.59 -2.69 -7.85
CA VAL A 163 -1.75 -3.81 -8.80
C VAL A 163 -3.01 -4.58 -8.47
N ASN A 164 -3.61 -5.23 -9.48
CA ASN A 164 -4.69 -6.18 -9.30
C ASN A 164 -4.29 -7.46 -10.04
N GLN A 165 -3.44 -8.23 -9.39
CA GLN A 165 -2.76 -9.37 -9.99
C GLN A 165 -2.96 -10.65 -9.18
N TYR A 166 -2.70 -11.77 -9.83
CA TYR A 166 -2.80 -13.10 -9.29
C TYR A 166 -1.43 -13.79 -9.29
N CYS A 167 -1.11 -14.49 -8.20
CA CYS A 167 0.15 -15.21 -8.00
C CYS A 167 -0.10 -16.70 -7.74
N GLY A 168 -0.77 -17.38 -8.65
CA GLY A 168 -1.04 -18.81 -8.53
C GLY A 168 -1.88 -19.16 -7.29
N TRP A 169 -1.59 -20.27 -6.64
CA TRP A 169 -2.31 -20.78 -5.49
C TRP A 169 -2.20 -19.90 -4.22
N ILE A 170 -1.22 -18.99 -4.16
CA ILE A 170 -1.11 -18.00 -3.09
C ILE A 170 -2.23 -16.96 -3.22
N GLY A 171 -2.67 -16.64 -4.44
CA GLY A 171 -3.70 -15.67 -4.72
C GLY A 171 -3.15 -14.28 -5.05
N GLU A 172 -3.83 -13.25 -4.58
CA GLU A 172 -3.41 -11.86 -4.72
C GLU A 172 -2.20 -11.52 -3.85
N THR A 173 -1.56 -10.38 -4.15
CA THR A 173 -0.47 -9.82 -3.36
C THR A 173 -0.95 -8.63 -2.56
N SER A 174 -0.44 -8.47 -1.34
CA SER A 174 -0.69 -7.33 -0.46
C SER A 174 0.59 -6.55 -0.21
N THR A 175 0.45 -5.29 0.16
CA THR A 175 1.56 -4.42 0.57
C THR A 175 1.66 -4.41 2.09
N GLU A 176 2.81 -4.78 2.63
CA GLU A 176 3.05 -4.88 4.08
C GLU A 176 3.93 -3.74 4.57
N ILE A 177 3.40 -2.93 5.51
CA ILE A 177 4.08 -1.74 6.03
C ILE A 177 4.44 -1.95 7.49
N ILE A 178 5.73 -1.82 7.81
CA ILE A 178 6.22 -1.87 9.17
C ILE A 178 6.26 -0.46 9.80
N ARG A 179 6.76 0.52 9.04
CA ARG A 179 6.88 1.91 9.49
C ARG A 179 7.14 2.86 8.33
N ALA A 180 6.88 4.15 8.58
CA ALA A 180 7.42 5.28 7.81
C ALA A 180 8.33 6.11 8.71
N GLN A 181 9.35 6.74 8.14
CA GLN A 181 10.31 7.57 8.86
C GLN A 181 10.68 8.77 8.00
N ASP A 182 10.63 9.96 8.59
CA ASP A 182 11.22 11.16 7.99
C ASP A 182 12.75 11.08 8.07
N LEU A 183 13.40 11.21 6.92
CA LEU A 183 14.85 11.14 6.80
C LEU A 183 15.52 12.54 6.91
N HIS A 184 14.74 13.62 6.87
CA HIS A 184 15.22 15.00 6.98
C HIS A 184 15.34 15.48 8.43
N ILE A 185 14.64 14.83 9.35
CA ILE A 185 14.79 15.14 10.77
C ILE A 185 16.15 14.62 11.22
N ALA A 186 17.15 15.51 11.27
CA ALA A 186 18.33 15.23 12.06
C ALA A 186 17.86 14.81 13.46
N PRO A 187 18.42 13.73 14.05
CA PRO A 187 18.11 13.40 15.43
C PRO A 187 18.30 14.68 16.24
N PRO A 188 17.36 15.05 17.12
CA PRO A 188 17.47 16.29 17.85
C PRO A 188 18.85 16.34 18.47
N SER A 189 19.69 17.28 18.01
CA SER A 189 20.91 17.60 18.71
C SER A 189 20.44 18.20 20.02
N ILE A 190 20.35 17.37 21.05
CA ILE A 190 20.14 17.84 22.41
C ILE A 190 21.41 18.63 22.72
N ILE A 191 21.38 19.94 22.49
CA ILE A 191 22.28 20.84 23.13
C ILE A 191 21.90 20.78 24.59
N VAL A 192 22.54 19.89 25.32
CA VAL A 192 22.45 19.83 26.78
C VAL A 192 23.17 21.05 27.30
N PRO A 193 22.47 22.11 27.73
CA PRO A 193 23.16 23.16 28.44
C PRO A 193 23.50 22.58 29.82
N ASP A 194 24.77 22.64 30.14
CA ASP A 194 25.43 22.52 31.43
C ASP A 194 24.70 21.93 32.66
N PRO A 195 25.31 21.35 33.67
CA PRO A 195 25.03 20.15 34.47
C PRO A 195 23.67 20.00 35.17
N VAL A 196 22.69 20.82 34.86
CA VAL A 196 21.25 20.50 35.17
C VAL A 196 20.76 19.20 34.47
N SER A 197 21.61 18.57 33.71
CA SER A 197 21.27 17.66 32.65
C SER A 197 21.36 16.18 32.97
N GLU A 198 22.01 15.73 34.03
CA GLU A 198 22.04 14.29 34.30
C GLU A 198 20.65 13.76 34.69
N GLN A 199 19.88 14.54 35.46
CA GLN A 199 18.49 14.16 35.77
C GLN A 199 17.56 14.23 34.56
N MET A 200 17.72 15.23 33.71
CA MET A 200 16.94 15.32 32.46
C MET A 200 17.32 14.24 31.46
N LYS A 201 18.60 13.91 31.34
CA LYS A 201 19.08 12.80 30.52
C LYS A 201 18.53 11.47 31.00
N LEU A 202 18.54 11.25 32.31
CA LEU A 202 17.97 10.03 32.94
C LEU A 202 16.45 9.94 32.68
N GLN A 203 15.73 11.05 32.76
CA GLN A 203 14.29 11.11 32.45
C GLN A 203 14.01 10.88 30.98
N TYR A 204 14.83 11.40 30.09
CA TYR A 204 14.74 11.18 28.64
C TYR A 204 15.04 9.72 28.29
N ASP A 205 16.10 9.14 28.81
CA ASP A 205 16.46 7.74 28.62
C ASP A 205 15.37 6.79 29.14
N GLN A 206 14.74 7.12 30.29
CA GLN A 206 13.60 6.40 30.83
C GLN A 206 12.33 6.54 29.95
N ALA A 207 12.12 7.71 29.33
CA ALA A 207 11.01 7.93 28.42
C ALA A 207 11.20 7.15 27.11
N ILE A 208 12.44 7.11 26.57
CA ILE A 208 12.79 6.33 25.39
C ILE A 208 12.65 4.82 25.66
N LEU A 209 13.09 4.32 26.81
CA LEU A 209 12.91 2.93 27.21
C LEU A 209 11.43 2.57 27.31
N LYS A 210 10.61 3.48 27.85
CA LYS A 210 9.16 3.29 27.98
C LYS A 210 8.46 3.27 26.62
N ILE A 211 8.90 4.08 25.66
CA ILE A 211 8.40 4.09 24.27
C ILE A 211 8.81 2.81 23.52
N LYS A 212 10.01 2.30 23.78
CA LYS A 212 10.51 1.07 23.16
C LYS A 212 9.94 -0.22 23.79
N GLY A 213 9.16 -0.13 24.87
CA GLY A 213 8.55 -1.28 25.51
C GLY A 213 9.55 -2.21 26.25
N LEU A 214 10.71 -1.67 26.64
CA LEU A 214 11.75 -2.36 27.42
C LEU A 214 11.65 -2.01 28.90
#